data_0643a9c563b27cb9e66e55abb6a638f9
#
_entry.id   0643a9c563b27cb9e66e55abb6a638f9
#
_cell.length_a   1.000
_cell.length_b   1.000
_cell.length_c   1.000
_cell.angle_alpha   90.00
_cell.angle_beta   90.00
_cell.angle_gamma   90.00
#
_symmetry.space_group_name_H-M   'P 1'
#
loop_
_entity.id
_entity.type
_entity.pdbx_description
1 polymer ?
#
loop_
_entity_poly.entity_id
_entity_poly.type
_entity_poly.pdbx_seq_one_letter_code
_entity_poly.pdbx_strand_id
1 'polypeptide(L)'
;MPSKKNRNVNLDALIQREDFEASDENNTSTSKVSSISIRDMKINNGFFLPSVRKPDFQRETADWDAEKVVHFIQSFVNGEFIPSVILWRSQAGLIFVIDGSHRLSSLIAWANDDYGDKEFSLEVYEGEIPNDQKQIAKTTREKVNKEVGQYSDYIAALSSKHPDPEVLVKARNLATIALPIQWID
;
A
#
# COMPACT_ATOMS: atom_id res chain seq x y z
N MET A 1 -1.97 -26.16 -24.51
CA MET A 1 -1.23 -25.94 -23.25
C MET A 1 -2.09 -25.10 -22.35
N PRO A 2 -2.36 -25.47 -21.09
CA PRO A 2 -3.12 -24.59 -20.21
C PRO A 2 -2.29 -23.32 -19.98
N SER A 3 -2.90 -22.15 -20.19
CA SER A 3 -2.29 -20.87 -19.91
C SER A 3 -1.81 -20.86 -18.46
N LYS A 4 -0.57 -20.43 -18.18
CA LYS A 4 -0.12 -20.16 -16.81
C LYS A 4 -1.12 -19.16 -16.21
N LYS A 5 -1.96 -19.62 -15.29
CA LYS A 5 -2.81 -18.73 -14.50
C LYS A 5 -1.91 -17.64 -13.93
N ASN A 6 -2.22 -16.40 -14.23
CA ASN A 6 -1.56 -15.28 -13.59
C ASN A 6 -1.72 -15.45 -12.07
N ARG A 7 -0.60 -15.53 -11.33
CA ARG A 7 -0.58 -15.71 -9.87
C ARG A 7 -0.36 -14.40 -9.14
N ASN A 8 -0.15 -13.33 -9.89
CA ASN A 8 0.16 -12.02 -9.34
C ASN A 8 -1.12 -11.25 -9.09
N VAL A 9 -1.20 -10.57 -7.95
CA VAL A 9 -2.30 -9.67 -7.63
C VAL A 9 -2.03 -8.30 -8.25
N ASN A 10 -3.03 -7.73 -8.92
CA ASN A 10 -2.93 -6.39 -9.47
C ASN A 10 -3.39 -5.38 -8.40
N LEU A 11 -2.46 -4.59 -7.89
CA LEU A 11 -2.67 -3.53 -6.91
C LEU A 11 -2.54 -2.13 -7.55
N ASP A 12 -2.58 -2.05 -8.88
CA ASP A 12 -2.31 -0.82 -9.61
C ASP A 12 -3.34 0.29 -9.32
N ALA A 13 -4.58 -0.10 -9.14
CA ALA A 13 -5.69 0.81 -8.84
C ALA A 13 -5.58 1.52 -7.48
N LEU A 14 -4.78 1.01 -6.55
CA LEU A 14 -4.66 1.57 -5.20
C LEU A 14 -3.89 2.90 -5.14
N ILE A 15 -3.15 3.23 -6.22
CA ILE A 15 -2.47 4.51 -6.39
C ILE A 15 -2.82 5.02 -7.78
N GLN A 16 -3.57 6.12 -7.84
CA GLN A 16 -3.98 6.71 -9.10
C GLN A 16 -2.79 7.10 -9.97
N ARG A 17 -2.95 6.94 -11.29
CA ARG A 17 -1.96 7.42 -12.26
C ARG A 17 -2.16 8.89 -12.56
N GLU A 18 -1.08 9.57 -12.87
CA GLU A 18 -1.08 10.96 -13.27
C GLU A 18 0.07 11.23 -14.23
N ASP A 19 -0.12 12.14 -15.15
CA ASP A 19 0.95 12.60 -16.05
C ASP A 19 2.11 13.16 -15.23
N PHE A 20 3.30 12.68 -15.51
CA PHE A 20 4.50 13.09 -14.81
C PHE A 20 5.24 14.17 -15.59
N GLU A 21 5.10 15.41 -15.14
CA GLU A 21 5.84 16.56 -15.67
C GLU A 21 6.91 17.01 -14.65
N ALA A 22 8.15 16.69 -14.92
CA ALA A 22 9.27 17.25 -14.17
C ALA A 22 9.49 18.70 -14.62
N SER A 23 9.24 19.66 -13.74
CA SER A 23 9.57 21.07 -13.99
C SER A 23 10.88 21.42 -13.31
N ASP A 24 11.76 22.12 -14.04
CA ASP A 24 13.09 22.58 -13.56
C ASP A 24 13.00 23.74 -12.56
N GLU A 25 11.82 24.20 -12.19
CA GLU A 25 11.67 25.34 -11.28
C GLU A 25 11.86 24.92 -9.84
N ASN A 26 12.73 25.66 -9.15
CA ASN A 26 13.15 25.46 -7.77
C ASN A 26 11.99 25.12 -6.81
N ASN A 27 11.96 23.89 -6.40
CA ASN A 27 11.04 23.40 -5.39
C ASN A 27 11.41 24.09 -4.06
N THR A 28 10.57 25.03 -3.60
CA THR A 28 10.77 25.65 -2.30
C THR A 28 10.80 24.56 -1.24
N SER A 29 11.94 24.43 -0.56
CA SER A 29 12.21 23.36 0.40
C SER A 29 11.26 23.48 1.59
N THR A 30 10.14 22.80 1.51
CA THR A 30 9.33 22.51 2.69
C THR A 30 9.91 21.29 3.38
N SER A 31 9.96 21.29 4.70
CA SER A 31 10.37 20.13 5.50
C SER A 31 9.56 18.90 5.06
N LYS A 32 10.25 17.86 4.58
CA LYS A 32 9.64 16.63 4.10
C LYS A 32 9.72 15.57 5.19
N VAL A 33 8.64 14.80 5.42
CA VAL A 33 8.66 13.67 6.37
C VAL A 33 9.60 12.57 5.89
N SER A 34 10.25 11.88 6.82
CA SER A 34 11.18 10.78 6.51
C SER A 34 10.52 9.40 6.54
N SER A 35 9.27 9.33 6.96
CA SER A 35 8.52 8.08 7.04
C SER A 35 7.01 8.34 7.01
N ILE A 36 6.23 7.31 6.64
CA ILE A 36 4.77 7.34 6.60
C ILE A 36 4.23 6.24 7.49
N SER A 37 3.30 6.58 8.37
CA SER A 37 2.63 5.61 9.23
C SER A 37 1.57 4.82 8.44
N ILE A 38 1.28 3.60 8.89
CA ILE A 38 0.20 2.80 8.29
C ILE A 38 -1.17 3.50 8.36
N ARG A 39 -1.38 4.34 9.36
CA ARG A 39 -2.61 5.12 9.52
C ARG A 39 -2.82 6.11 8.36
N ASP A 40 -1.75 6.70 7.86
CA ASP A 40 -1.82 7.68 6.76
C ASP A 40 -2.12 7.03 5.40
N MET A 41 -2.07 5.69 5.35
CA MET A 41 -2.43 4.86 4.19
C MET A 41 -3.91 4.46 4.17
N LYS A 42 -4.70 4.86 5.19
CA LYS A 42 -6.15 4.64 5.22
C LYS A 42 -6.85 5.63 4.32
N ILE A 43 -7.89 5.14 3.59
CA ILE A 43 -8.83 6.00 2.86
C ILE A 43 -9.50 6.94 3.86
N ASN A 44 -9.69 8.19 3.46
CA ASN A 44 -10.36 9.22 4.25
C ASN A 44 -9.69 9.54 5.59
N ASN A 45 -8.44 9.16 5.78
CA ASN A 45 -7.71 9.36 7.02
C ASN A 45 -6.38 10.10 6.81
N GLY A 46 -6.46 11.35 6.37
CA GLY A 46 -5.29 12.19 6.21
C GLY A 46 -5.07 12.73 4.80
N PHE A 47 -3.94 13.41 4.60
CA PHE A 47 -3.61 14.13 3.37
C PHE A 47 -2.68 13.34 2.44
N PHE A 48 -2.05 12.26 2.92
CA PHE A 48 -1.04 11.55 2.17
C PHE A 48 -1.66 10.78 0.99
N LEU A 49 -2.56 9.84 1.26
CA LEU A 49 -3.11 8.97 0.23
C LEU A 49 -3.82 9.74 -0.90
N PRO A 50 -4.65 10.77 -0.63
CA PRO A 50 -5.25 11.58 -1.69
C PRO A 50 -4.25 12.33 -2.57
N SER A 51 -3.05 12.62 -2.05
CA SER A 51 -1.99 13.35 -2.76
C SER A 51 -1.03 12.44 -3.52
N VAL A 52 -1.05 11.12 -3.27
CA VAL A 52 -0.13 10.17 -3.89
C VAL A 52 -0.57 9.82 -5.29
N ARG A 53 0.40 9.81 -6.20
CA ARG A 53 0.22 9.43 -7.61
C ARG A 53 1.32 8.47 -8.04
N LYS A 54 1.05 7.75 -9.09
CA LYS A 54 2.03 6.96 -9.80
C LYS A 54 2.26 7.59 -11.18
N PRO A 55 3.52 7.79 -11.61
CA PRO A 55 3.79 8.27 -12.95
C PRO A 55 3.13 7.39 -14.01
N ASP A 56 2.60 8.01 -15.06
CA ASP A 56 1.92 7.35 -16.17
C ASP A 56 2.82 6.32 -16.87
N PHE A 57 4.12 6.58 -16.98
CA PHE A 57 5.11 5.69 -17.60
C PHE A 57 5.53 4.49 -16.74
N GLN A 58 5.17 4.44 -15.45
CA GLN A 58 5.51 3.31 -14.60
C GLN A 58 4.73 2.05 -14.97
N ARG A 59 5.38 0.90 -14.79
CA ARG A 59 4.72 -0.41 -14.93
C ARG A 59 3.56 -0.57 -13.96
N GLU A 60 2.64 -1.43 -14.33
CA GLU A 60 1.56 -1.84 -13.41
C GLU A 60 2.13 -2.44 -12.12
N THR A 61 1.45 -2.18 -11.02
CA THR A 61 1.75 -2.79 -9.71
C THR A 61 1.12 -4.19 -9.64
N ALA A 62 1.59 -5.09 -10.52
CA ALA A 62 1.06 -6.43 -10.74
C ALA A 62 2.14 -7.52 -10.79
N ASP A 63 3.37 -7.23 -10.34
CA ASP A 63 4.49 -8.17 -10.39
C ASP A 63 4.65 -9.02 -9.13
N TRP A 64 3.88 -8.74 -8.09
CA TRP A 64 3.92 -9.48 -6.83
C TRP A 64 2.81 -10.52 -6.77
N ASP A 65 3.18 -11.75 -6.40
CA ASP A 65 2.23 -12.78 -6.01
C ASP A 65 1.80 -12.62 -4.54
N ALA A 66 0.83 -13.42 -4.13
CA ALA A 66 0.31 -13.38 -2.76
C ALA A 66 1.40 -13.60 -1.69
N GLU A 67 2.41 -14.44 -1.99
CA GLU A 67 3.51 -14.73 -1.06
C GLU A 67 4.34 -13.49 -0.77
N LYS A 68 4.73 -12.76 -1.81
CA LYS A 68 5.51 -11.53 -1.66
C LYS A 68 4.74 -10.46 -0.90
N VAL A 69 3.42 -10.32 -1.17
CA VAL A 69 2.56 -9.39 -0.44
C VAL A 69 2.50 -9.75 1.04
N VAL A 70 2.23 -11.02 1.37
CA VAL A 70 2.20 -11.52 2.75
C VAL A 70 3.54 -11.28 3.45
N HIS A 71 4.62 -11.72 2.84
CA HIS A 71 5.96 -11.59 3.43
C HIS A 71 6.34 -10.14 3.71
N PHE A 72 6.02 -9.23 2.79
CA PHE A 72 6.29 -7.82 2.98
C PHE A 72 5.47 -7.22 4.14
N ILE A 73 4.15 -7.49 4.20
CA ILE A 73 3.30 -7.00 5.29
C ILE A 73 3.75 -7.58 6.63
N GLN A 74 4.15 -8.85 6.66
CA GLN A 74 4.67 -9.52 7.86
C GLN A 74 5.96 -8.86 8.35
N SER A 75 6.92 -8.61 7.45
CA SER A 75 8.15 -7.89 7.77
C SER A 75 7.88 -6.50 8.32
N PHE A 76 6.91 -5.76 7.74
CA PHE A 76 6.49 -4.46 8.24
C PHE A 76 5.92 -4.56 9.66
N VAL A 77 4.97 -5.47 9.90
CA VAL A 77 4.32 -5.65 11.22
C VAL A 77 5.30 -6.09 12.30
N ASN A 78 6.31 -6.88 11.92
CA ASN A 78 7.37 -7.32 12.83
C ASN A 78 8.44 -6.25 13.10
N GLY A 79 8.41 -5.11 12.39
CA GLY A 79 9.41 -4.06 12.52
C GLY A 79 10.78 -4.45 11.94
N GLU A 80 10.78 -5.36 10.97
CA GLU A 80 12.01 -5.75 10.26
C GLU A 80 12.50 -4.60 9.36
N PHE A 81 13.77 -4.67 8.98
CA PHE A 81 14.31 -3.69 8.02
C PHE A 81 13.64 -3.86 6.66
N ILE A 82 13.04 -2.77 6.17
CA ILE A 82 12.43 -2.69 4.84
C ILE A 82 13.06 -1.53 4.05
N PRO A 83 13.26 -1.68 2.73
CA PRO A 83 13.77 -0.61 1.90
C PRO A 83 12.80 0.60 1.85
N SER A 84 13.36 1.81 1.77
CA SER A 84 12.57 3.04 1.63
C SER A 84 11.80 3.08 0.30
N VAL A 85 10.65 3.75 0.33
CA VAL A 85 9.95 4.18 -0.89
C VAL A 85 10.58 5.49 -1.36
N ILE A 86 10.82 5.64 -2.66
CA ILE A 86 11.37 6.86 -3.24
C ILE A 86 10.22 7.71 -3.76
N LEU A 87 10.14 8.93 -3.26
CA LEU A 87 9.08 9.88 -3.60
C LEU A 87 9.66 11.17 -4.21
N TRP A 88 8.89 11.76 -5.11
CA TRP A 88 9.11 13.09 -5.67
C TRP A 88 7.86 13.94 -5.51
N ARG A 89 8.00 15.22 -5.22
CA ARG A 89 6.87 16.13 -5.05
C ARG A 89 6.81 17.14 -6.17
N SER A 90 5.68 17.22 -6.87
CA SER A 90 5.42 18.24 -7.88
C SER A 90 5.15 19.60 -7.25
N GLN A 91 5.23 20.67 -8.06
CA GLN A 91 4.84 22.02 -7.65
C GLN A 91 3.36 22.12 -7.26
N ALA A 92 2.49 21.36 -7.92
CA ALA A 92 1.07 21.25 -7.57
C ALA A 92 0.81 20.54 -6.24
N GLY A 93 1.85 20.02 -5.58
CA GLY A 93 1.75 19.32 -4.30
C GLY A 93 1.45 17.83 -4.41
N LEU A 94 1.34 17.28 -5.62
CA LEU A 94 1.20 15.84 -5.82
C LEU A 94 2.49 15.11 -5.44
N ILE A 95 2.36 13.91 -4.90
CA ILE A 95 3.47 13.07 -4.44
C ILE A 95 3.58 11.86 -5.35
N PHE A 96 4.59 11.83 -6.19
CA PHE A 96 4.82 10.74 -7.12
C PHE A 96 5.68 9.64 -6.51
N VAL A 97 5.24 8.39 -6.63
CA VAL A 97 6.00 7.21 -6.22
C VAL A 97 6.97 6.83 -7.34
N ILE A 98 8.24 7.15 -7.16
CA ILE A 98 9.28 6.87 -8.16
C ILE A 98 9.79 5.42 -8.04
N ASP A 99 9.93 4.92 -6.80
CA ASP A 99 10.21 3.50 -6.54
C ASP A 99 9.46 3.02 -5.29
N GLY A 100 9.11 1.74 -5.27
CA GLY A 100 8.45 1.09 -4.14
C GLY A 100 6.93 1.07 -4.23
N SER A 101 6.34 1.24 -5.42
CA SER A 101 4.88 1.17 -5.62
C SER A 101 4.26 -0.12 -5.08
N HIS A 102 4.90 -1.30 -5.28
CA HIS A 102 4.43 -2.57 -4.72
C HIS A 102 4.42 -2.58 -3.19
N ARG A 103 5.45 -1.99 -2.56
CA ARG A 103 5.54 -1.88 -1.10
C ARG A 103 4.41 -1.01 -0.55
N LEU A 104 4.26 0.16 -1.12
CA LEU A 104 3.22 1.11 -0.71
C LEU A 104 1.82 0.55 -0.96
N SER A 105 1.53 0.02 -2.17
CA SER A 105 0.23 -0.58 -2.48
C SER A 105 -0.11 -1.78 -1.62
N SER A 106 0.87 -2.61 -1.22
CA SER A 106 0.62 -3.75 -0.31
C SER A 106 0.15 -3.28 1.08
N LEU A 107 0.75 -2.22 1.62
CA LEU A 107 0.30 -1.65 2.91
C LEU A 107 -1.05 -0.94 2.78
N ILE A 108 -1.30 -0.23 1.66
CA ILE A 108 -2.61 0.37 1.37
C ILE A 108 -3.68 -0.74 1.29
N ALA A 109 -3.37 -1.85 0.58
CA ALA A 109 -4.27 -2.99 0.46
C ALA A 109 -4.63 -3.58 1.82
N TRP A 110 -3.64 -3.82 2.66
CA TRP A 110 -3.84 -4.37 4.00
C TRP A 110 -4.61 -3.42 4.92
N ALA A 111 -4.22 -2.15 4.95
CA ALA A 111 -4.89 -1.15 5.78
C ALA A 111 -6.38 -0.98 5.43
N ASN A 112 -6.74 -1.08 4.13
CA ASN A 112 -8.10 -0.85 3.65
C ASN A 112 -8.88 -2.14 3.32
N ASP A 113 -8.24 -3.31 3.49
CA ASP A 113 -8.80 -4.61 3.07
C ASP A 113 -9.25 -4.61 1.59
N ASP A 114 -8.50 -3.90 0.74
CA ASP A 114 -8.73 -3.83 -0.71
C ASP A 114 -7.50 -4.33 -1.47
N TYR A 115 -7.60 -5.52 -2.02
CA TYR A 115 -6.52 -6.17 -2.78
C TYR A 115 -6.71 -6.04 -4.30
N GLY A 116 -7.29 -4.93 -4.73
CA GLY A 116 -7.60 -4.67 -6.13
C GLY A 116 -8.94 -5.25 -6.56
N ASP A 117 -9.86 -5.46 -5.62
CA ASP A 117 -11.16 -6.07 -5.84
C ASP A 117 -12.34 -5.28 -5.24
N LYS A 118 -12.10 -4.06 -4.75
CA LYS A 118 -13.12 -3.20 -4.17
C LYS A 118 -13.18 -1.83 -4.87
N GLU A 119 -13.57 -0.82 -4.15
CA GLU A 119 -13.97 0.49 -4.65
C GLU A 119 -12.89 1.19 -5.46
N PHE A 120 -11.62 1.16 -5.03
CA PHE A 120 -10.50 1.73 -5.80
C PHE A 120 -10.37 1.14 -7.20
N SER A 121 -10.64 -0.15 -7.32
CA SER A 121 -10.46 -0.85 -8.58
C SER A 121 -11.64 -0.71 -9.52
N LEU A 122 -12.83 -0.37 -9.02
CA LEU A 122 -14.02 -0.22 -9.86
C LEU A 122 -13.85 0.85 -10.93
N GLU A 123 -13.21 1.98 -10.60
CA GLU A 123 -12.97 3.05 -11.57
C GLU A 123 -12.00 2.61 -12.67
N VAL A 124 -10.91 1.93 -12.27
CA VAL A 124 -9.89 1.43 -13.22
C VAL A 124 -10.44 0.36 -14.16
N TYR A 125 -11.37 -0.45 -13.67
CA TYR A 125 -12.03 -1.51 -14.46
C TYR A 125 -13.40 -1.07 -15.01
N GLU A 126 -13.65 0.21 -15.17
CA GLU A 126 -14.86 0.76 -15.79
C GLU A 126 -16.17 0.19 -15.17
N GLY A 127 -16.15 -0.06 -13.85
CA GLY A 127 -17.29 -0.53 -13.07
C GLY A 127 -17.40 -2.06 -12.92
N GLU A 128 -16.61 -2.86 -13.64
CA GLU A 128 -16.65 -4.33 -13.53
C GLU A 128 -15.25 -4.94 -13.38
N ILE A 129 -14.91 -5.36 -12.16
CA ILE A 129 -13.63 -6.00 -11.86
C ILE A 129 -13.63 -7.43 -12.43
N PRO A 130 -12.62 -7.83 -13.23
CA PRO A 130 -12.50 -9.16 -13.79
C PRO A 130 -12.52 -10.29 -12.75
N ASN A 131 -13.13 -11.43 -13.10
CA ASN A 131 -13.27 -12.55 -12.15
C ASN A 131 -11.94 -13.15 -11.70
N ASP A 132 -10.94 -13.18 -12.56
CA ASP A 132 -9.58 -13.62 -12.21
C ASP A 132 -8.92 -12.67 -11.20
N GLN A 133 -9.10 -11.36 -11.36
CA GLN A 133 -8.65 -10.37 -10.39
C GLN A 133 -9.36 -10.55 -9.04
N LYS A 134 -10.69 -10.71 -9.03
CA LYS A 134 -11.44 -10.99 -7.79
C LYS A 134 -10.95 -12.26 -7.09
N GLN A 135 -10.66 -13.31 -7.86
CA GLN A 135 -10.20 -14.59 -7.32
C GLN A 135 -8.79 -14.48 -6.71
N ILE A 136 -7.84 -13.81 -7.39
CA ILE A 136 -6.49 -13.65 -6.88
C ILE A 136 -6.45 -12.71 -5.68
N ALA A 137 -7.24 -11.63 -5.70
CA ALA A 137 -7.40 -10.71 -4.58
C ALA A 137 -7.95 -11.43 -3.33
N LYS A 138 -8.99 -12.25 -3.52
CA LYS A 138 -9.54 -13.09 -2.44
C LYS A 138 -8.49 -14.04 -1.87
N THR A 139 -7.77 -14.76 -2.71
CA THR A 139 -6.70 -15.68 -2.28
C THR A 139 -5.59 -14.96 -1.52
N THR A 140 -5.19 -13.77 -2.00
CA THR A 140 -4.18 -12.94 -1.33
C THR A 140 -4.67 -12.48 0.03
N ARG A 141 -5.89 -11.97 0.13
CA ARG A 141 -6.52 -11.55 1.39
C ARG A 141 -6.59 -12.69 2.40
N GLU A 142 -7.09 -13.86 1.99
CA GLU A 142 -7.20 -15.04 2.86
C GLU A 142 -5.82 -15.45 3.42
N LYS A 143 -4.79 -15.38 2.58
CA LYS A 143 -3.43 -15.70 2.98
C LYS A 143 -2.85 -14.67 3.94
N VAL A 144 -3.01 -13.37 3.67
CA VAL A 144 -2.60 -12.30 4.60
C VAL A 144 -3.33 -12.44 5.92
N ASN A 145 -4.65 -12.64 5.91
CA ASN A 145 -5.43 -12.79 7.13
C ASN A 145 -5.01 -13.99 7.98
N LYS A 146 -4.61 -15.08 7.33
CA LYS A 146 -4.12 -16.29 8.02
C LYS A 146 -2.73 -16.11 8.61
N GLU A 147 -1.80 -15.47 7.91
CA GLU A 147 -0.39 -15.45 8.26
C GLU A 147 0.02 -14.17 9.02
N VAL A 148 -0.67 -13.08 8.78
CA VAL A 148 -0.40 -11.79 9.43
C VAL A 148 -1.55 -11.37 10.35
N GLY A 149 -2.80 -11.52 9.89
CA GLY A 149 -4.00 -10.99 10.52
C GLY A 149 -4.56 -9.77 9.78
N GLN A 150 -5.80 -9.42 10.08
CA GLN A 150 -6.43 -8.24 9.50
C GLN A 150 -5.95 -6.97 10.23
N TYR A 151 -5.81 -5.87 9.50
CA TYR A 151 -5.51 -4.57 10.11
C TYR A 151 -6.53 -4.18 11.20
N SER A 152 -7.81 -4.49 10.97
CA SER A 152 -8.90 -4.25 11.93
C SER A 152 -8.71 -4.99 13.26
N ASP A 153 -8.10 -6.18 13.25
CA ASP A 153 -7.87 -6.97 14.46
C ASP A 153 -6.84 -6.30 15.37
N TYR A 154 -5.81 -5.68 14.78
CA TYR A 154 -4.82 -4.89 15.52
C TYR A 154 -5.45 -3.65 16.16
N ILE A 155 -6.33 -2.97 15.43
CA ILE A 155 -7.06 -1.82 16.00
C ILE A 155 -8.00 -2.26 17.12
N ALA A 156 -8.75 -3.35 16.93
CA ALA A 156 -9.65 -3.89 17.93
C ALA A 156 -8.91 -4.34 19.21
N ALA A 157 -7.72 -4.91 19.08
CA ALA A 157 -6.90 -5.35 20.20
C ALA A 157 -6.54 -4.19 21.15
N LEU A 158 -6.32 -2.97 20.62
CA LEU A 158 -5.99 -1.79 21.43
C LEU A 158 -7.12 -1.35 22.36
N SER A 159 -8.36 -1.65 22.03
CA SER A 159 -9.56 -1.27 22.81
C SER A 159 -10.25 -2.45 23.50
N SER A 160 -9.79 -3.69 23.25
CA SER A 160 -10.35 -4.90 23.85
C SER A 160 -10.03 -4.99 25.35
N LYS A 161 -10.99 -5.51 26.14
CA LYS A 161 -10.74 -5.85 27.54
C LYS A 161 -9.91 -7.11 27.72
N HIS A 162 -9.97 -8.01 26.75
CA HIS A 162 -9.28 -9.31 26.76
C HIS A 162 -8.64 -9.55 25.37
N PRO A 163 -7.63 -8.75 25.00
CA PRO A 163 -6.97 -8.93 23.70
C PRO A 163 -6.07 -10.16 23.70
N ASP A 164 -5.85 -10.74 22.53
CA ASP A 164 -4.76 -11.68 22.34
C ASP A 164 -3.42 -10.96 22.63
N PRO A 165 -2.56 -11.50 23.52
CA PRO A 165 -1.33 -10.82 23.93
C PRO A 165 -0.36 -10.56 22.78
N GLU A 166 -0.22 -11.48 21.81
CA GLU A 166 0.69 -11.32 20.67
C GLU A 166 0.18 -10.25 19.72
N VAL A 167 -1.12 -10.27 19.43
CA VAL A 167 -1.76 -9.26 18.58
C VAL A 167 -1.65 -7.88 19.22
N LEU A 168 -1.86 -7.79 20.55
CA LEU A 168 -1.74 -6.52 21.27
C LEU A 168 -0.31 -5.93 21.22
N VAL A 169 0.71 -6.76 21.37
CA VAL A 169 2.11 -6.31 21.28
C VAL A 169 2.39 -5.77 19.88
N LYS A 170 2.02 -6.51 18.84
CA LYS A 170 2.18 -6.06 17.46
C LYS A 170 1.40 -4.77 17.17
N ALA A 171 0.15 -4.68 17.65
CA ALA A 171 -0.68 -3.49 17.51
C ALA A 171 -0.04 -2.24 18.14
N ARG A 172 0.59 -2.39 19.32
CA ARG A 172 1.34 -1.31 19.97
C ARG A 172 2.60 -0.92 19.20
N ASN A 173 3.30 -1.90 18.64
CA ASN A 173 4.49 -1.64 17.82
C ASN A 173 4.14 -0.83 16.56
N LEU A 174 2.98 -1.07 15.95
CA LEU A 174 2.50 -0.29 14.79
C LEU A 174 2.35 1.22 15.06
N ALA A 175 2.29 1.64 16.33
CA ALA A 175 2.31 3.06 16.69
C ALA A 175 3.67 3.73 16.43
N THR A 176 4.75 2.96 16.36
CA THR A 176 6.12 3.46 16.18
C THR A 176 6.78 2.97 14.89
N ILE A 177 6.19 1.97 14.23
CA ILE A 177 6.66 1.46 12.94
C ILE A 177 6.08 2.33 11.82
N ALA A 178 6.94 2.74 10.89
CA ALA A 178 6.56 3.51 9.72
C ALA A 178 7.35 3.07 8.49
N LEU A 179 6.75 3.23 7.31
CA LEU A 179 7.41 2.99 6.03
C LEU A 179 8.45 4.10 5.78
N PRO A 180 9.75 3.78 5.66
CA PRO A 180 10.76 4.80 5.42
C PRO A 180 10.61 5.41 4.01
N ILE A 181 10.88 6.72 3.91
CA ILE A 181 10.81 7.49 2.68
C ILE A 181 12.15 8.11 2.39
N GLN A 182 12.52 8.10 1.11
CA GLN A 182 13.56 8.91 0.54
C GLN A 182 12.93 9.87 -0.47
N TRP A 183 13.16 11.16 -0.28
CA TRP A 183 12.76 12.18 -1.24
C TRP A 183 13.89 12.44 -2.23
N ILE A 184 13.52 12.57 -3.49
CA ILE A 184 14.38 13.13 -4.53
C ILE A 184 13.89 14.53 -4.90
N ASP A 185 14.81 15.40 -5.25
CA ASP A 185 14.59 16.79 -5.69
C ASP A 185 14.54 16.87 -7.21
#